data_4582b81c55f242d9f82e5f55c93105ab
#
_entry.id   4582b81c55f242d9f82e5f55c93105ab
#
_cell.length_a   1.000
_cell.length_b   1.000
_cell.length_c   1.000
_cell.angle_alpha   90.00
_cell.angle_beta   90.00
_cell.angle_gamma   90.00
#
_symmetry.space_group_name_H-M   'P 1'
#
loop_
_entity.id
_entity.type
_entity.pdbx_description
1 polymer ?
#
loop_
_entity_poly.entity_id
_entity_poly.type
_entity_poly.pdbx_seq_one_letter_code
_entity_poly.pdbx_strand_id
1 'polypeptide(L)'
;MRVWEDYQKGRAPDTNPIDIELKEIPDGVIVCVESIGLTDQDTKSKTALIGYSDGSKTFWFCKKDMLSTDYSIQWYGKIYLTERHRIMGQIYNPASGDDVLLVANGILLE
;
A
#
# COMPACT_ATOMS: atom_id res chain seq x y z
N MET A 1 8.40 18.24 13.37
CA MET A 1 7.44 17.57 12.46
C MET A 1 7.97 17.65 11.04
N ARG A 2 8.05 16.52 10.35
CA ARG A 2 8.59 16.47 8.99
C ARG A 2 7.66 15.71 8.07
N VAL A 3 7.69 16.04 6.78
CA VAL A 3 7.01 15.27 5.76
C VAL A 3 7.62 13.87 5.72
N TRP A 4 6.75 12.87 5.60
CA TRP A 4 7.15 11.48 5.47
C TRP A 4 6.59 10.90 4.19
N GLU A 5 7.41 10.10 3.52
CA GLU A 5 7.03 9.44 2.27
C GLU A 5 7.79 8.12 2.14
N ASP A 6 7.12 7.11 1.64
CA ASP A 6 7.77 5.86 1.28
C ASP A 6 7.05 5.26 0.08
N TYR A 7 7.77 4.47 -0.70
CA TYR A 7 7.19 3.77 -1.82
C TYR A 7 7.94 2.47 -2.07
N GLN A 8 7.26 1.52 -2.73
CA GLN A 8 7.83 0.27 -3.16
C GLN A 8 7.25 -0.12 -4.50
N LYS A 9 8.10 -0.56 -5.41
CA LYS A 9 7.71 -1.14 -6.69
C LYS A 9 7.82 -2.65 -6.61
N GLY A 10 6.96 -3.34 -7.37
CA GLY A 10 7.01 -4.78 -7.50
C GLY A 10 6.56 -5.19 -8.88
N ARG A 11 6.74 -6.46 -9.18
CA ARG A 11 6.30 -7.05 -10.46
C ARG A 11 5.56 -8.34 -10.17
N ALA A 12 4.38 -8.50 -10.76
CA ALA A 12 3.59 -9.70 -10.62
C ALA A 12 4.23 -10.85 -11.41
N PRO A 13 4.65 -11.94 -10.76
CA PRO A 13 5.26 -13.07 -11.47
C PRO A 13 4.25 -13.92 -12.23
N ASP A 14 2.98 -13.86 -11.80
CA ASP A 14 1.89 -14.66 -12.37
C ASP A 14 0.56 -13.96 -12.08
N THR A 15 -0.56 -14.68 -12.22
CA THR A 15 -1.90 -14.14 -12.01
C THR A 15 -2.43 -14.35 -10.58
N ASN A 16 -1.65 -14.91 -9.69
CA ASN A 16 -2.02 -15.01 -8.27
C ASN A 16 -2.00 -13.63 -7.61
N PRO A 17 -2.74 -13.44 -6.52
CA PRO A 17 -2.68 -12.17 -5.81
C PRO A 17 -1.25 -11.80 -5.45
N ILE A 18 -0.90 -10.53 -5.68
CA ILE A 18 0.43 -10.02 -5.34
C ILE A 18 0.33 -9.13 -4.11
N ASP A 19 1.19 -9.39 -3.15
CA ASP A 19 1.37 -8.53 -1.98
C ASP A 19 2.56 -7.62 -2.21
N ILE A 20 2.42 -6.37 -1.76
CA ILE A 20 3.51 -5.40 -1.80
C ILE A 20 3.52 -4.68 -0.45
N GLU A 21 4.70 -4.41 0.08
CA GLU A 21 4.81 -3.80 1.41
C GLU A 21 5.86 -2.71 1.43
N LEU A 22 5.61 -1.69 2.25
CA LEU A 22 6.57 -0.64 2.52
C LEU A 22 7.51 -1.07 3.65
N LYS A 23 8.49 -0.24 3.93
CA LYS A 23 9.43 -0.50 5.01
C LYS A 23 8.74 -0.47 6.36
N GLU A 24 9.23 -1.28 7.27
CA GLU A 24 8.80 -1.27 8.65
C GLU A 24 9.13 0.08 9.29
N ILE A 25 8.21 0.61 10.09
CA ILE A 25 8.43 1.85 10.83
C ILE A 25 9.50 1.58 11.89
N PRO A 26 10.58 2.37 11.94
CA PRO A 26 11.67 2.14 12.90
C PRO A 26 11.25 2.37 14.35
N ASP A 27 12.03 1.80 15.27
CA ASP A 27 11.82 2.00 16.70
C ASP A 27 11.89 3.47 17.07
N GLY A 28 10.99 3.91 17.94
CA GLY A 28 10.94 5.27 18.43
C GLY A 28 10.32 6.27 17.47
N VAL A 29 9.83 5.82 16.34
CA VAL A 29 9.26 6.67 15.30
C VAL A 29 7.75 6.48 15.27
N ILE A 30 7.01 7.59 15.13
CA ILE A 30 5.57 7.59 14.91
C ILE A 30 5.31 8.32 13.60
N VAL A 31 4.54 7.71 12.72
CA VAL A 31 4.15 8.31 11.45
C VAL A 31 2.63 8.44 11.41
N CYS A 32 2.14 9.64 11.10
CA CYS A 32 0.74 9.83 10.76
C CYS A 32 0.61 9.71 9.26
N VAL A 33 0.07 8.59 8.79
CA VAL A 33 -0.11 8.34 7.36
C VAL A 33 -1.42 9.00 6.92
N GLU A 34 -1.37 9.82 5.89
CA GLU A 34 -2.51 10.60 5.42
C GLU A 34 -3.01 10.17 4.04
N SER A 35 -2.19 9.51 3.26
CA SER A 35 -2.63 8.97 1.98
C SER A 35 -1.82 7.73 1.62
N ILE A 36 -2.50 6.80 0.96
CA ILE A 36 -1.87 5.58 0.42
C ILE A 36 -2.46 5.35 -0.97
N GLY A 37 -1.59 5.11 -1.94
CA GLY A 37 -1.98 4.76 -3.30
C GLY A 37 -1.42 3.41 -3.68
N LEU A 38 -2.23 2.61 -4.35
CA LEU A 38 -1.83 1.30 -4.87
C LEU A 38 -2.21 1.24 -6.34
N THR A 39 -1.24 0.98 -7.20
CA THR A 39 -1.39 1.03 -8.64
C THR A 39 -0.90 -0.25 -9.29
N ASP A 40 -1.70 -0.79 -10.21
CA ASP A 40 -1.23 -1.73 -11.23
C ASP A 40 -1.05 -0.89 -12.50
N GLN A 41 0.19 -0.73 -12.95
CA GLN A 41 0.50 0.20 -14.03
C GLN A 41 0.10 -0.30 -15.42
N ASP A 42 -0.20 -1.59 -15.53
CA ASP A 42 -0.38 -2.23 -16.84
C ASP A 42 -1.79 -2.78 -17.06
N THR A 43 -2.53 -3.10 -16.01
CA THR A 43 -3.83 -3.74 -16.11
C THR A 43 -4.86 -3.00 -15.28
N LYS A 44 -6.06 -2.85 -15.83
CA LYS A 44 -7.22 -2.20 -15.18
C LYS A 44 -8.15 -3.25 -14.59
N SER A 45 -9.20 -2.78 -13.95
CA SER A 45 -10.33 -3.59 -13.48
C SER A 45 -9.95 -4.70 -12.50
N LYS A 46 -9.10 -4.38 -11.54
CA LYS A 46 -8.67 -5.32 -10.50
C LYS A 46 -9.25 -4.94 -9.15
N THR A 47 -9.43 -5.93 -8.29
CA THR A 47 -9.72 -5.70 -6.88
C THR A 47 -8.40 -5.49 -6.16
N ALA A 48 -8.34 -4.44 -5.35
CA ALA A 48 -7.14 -4.11 -4.59
C ALA A 48 -7.49 -3.80 -3.14
N LEU A 49 -6.54 -4.07 -2.26
CA LEU A 49 -6.67 -3.88 -0.81
C LEU A 49 -5.50 -3.05 -0.31
N ILE A 50 -5.79 -2.17 0.63
CA ILE A 50 -4.78 -1.40 1.36
C ILE A 50 -4.97 -1.67 2.84
N GLY A 51 -3.88 -1.88 3.55
CA GLY A 51 -3.90 -2.13 4.97
C GLY A 51 -2.55 -1.89 5.61
N TYR A 52 -2.40 -2.38 6.83
CA TYR A 52 -1.10 -2.38 7.49
C TYR A 52 -0.91 -3.67 8.28
N SER A 53 0.34 -4.02 8.51
CA SER A 53 0.73 -5.16 9.33
C SER A 53 1.35 -4.66 10.64
N ASP A 54 1.06 -5.35 11.74
CA ASP A 54 1.69 -5.08 13.04
C ASP A 54 2.88 -6.02 13.34
N GLY A 55 3.30 -6.76 12.32
CA GLY A 55 4.35 -7.77 12.47
C GLY A 55 3.83 -9.19 12.62
N SER A 56 2.54 -9.36 12.91
CA SER A 56 1.93 -10.69 13.02
C SER A 56 0.64 -10.83 12.21
N LYS A 57 -0.15 -9.75 12.11
CA LYS A 57 -1.40 -9.73 11.35
C LYS A 57 -1.41 -8.57 10.38
N THR A 58 -2.15 -8.72 9.29
CA THR A 58 -2.45 -7.64 8.36
C THR A 58 -3.89 -7.20 8.56
N PHE A 59 -4.09 -5.90 8.73
CA PHE A 59 -5.40 -5.29 8.89
C PHE A 59 -5.74 -4.55 7.60
N TRP A 60 -6.67 -5.11 6.81
CA TRP A 60 -7.11 -4.50 5.56
C TRP A 60 -8.25 -3.53 5.87
N PHE A 61 -8.07 -2.25 5.57
CA PHE A 61 -9.08 -1.22 5.88
C PHE A 61 -9.63 -0.53 4.62
N CYS A 62 -9.09 -0.83 3.46
CA CYS A 62 -9.59 -0.29 2.21
C CYS A 62 -9.60 -1.39 1.17
N LYS A 63 -10.78 -1.68 0.60
CA LYS A 63 -10.93 -2.65 -0.47
C LYS A 63 -11.75 -2.00 -1.56
N LYS A 64 -11.24 -2.00 -2.78
CA LYS A 64 -11.96 -1.42 -3.91
C LYS A 64 -11.74 -2.26 -5.16
N ASP A 65 -12.79 -2.31 -5.99
CA ASP A 65 -12.67 -2.79 -7.35
C ASP A 65 -12.25 -1.60 -8.20
N MET A 66 -11.13 -1.74 -8.91
CA MET A 66 -10.71 -0.72 -9.85
C MET A 66 -11.65 -0.75 -11.04
N LEU A 67 -12.14 0.42 -11.44
CA LEU A 67 -12.99 0.54 -12.61
C LEU A 67 -12.17 0.25 -13.89
N SER A 68 -12.87 -0.03 -14.98
CA SER A 68 -12.22 -0.38 -16.24
C SER A 68 -11.35 0.74 -16.81
N THR A 69 -11.48 1.96 -16.29
CA THR A 69 -10.66 3.11 -16.67
C THR A 69 -9.56 3.43 -15.66
N ASP A 70 -9.53 2.74 -14.52
CA ASP A 70 -8.64 3.06 -13.42
C ASP A 70 -7.51 2.05 -13.30
N TYR A 71 -6.32 2.55 -12.97
CA TYR A 71 -5.14 1.74 -12.68
C TYR A 71 -4.81 1.70 -11.20
N SER A 72 -5.49 2.51 -10.38
CA SER A 72 -5.10 2.64 -8.96
C SER A 72 -6.31 2.82 -8.05
N ILE A 73 -6.08 2.51 -6.78
CA ILE A 73 -6.97 2.91 -5.70
C ILE A 73 -6.21 3.87 -4.79
N GLN A 74 -6.96 4.75 -4.15
CA GLN A 74 -6.41 5.74 -3.24
C GLN A 74 -7.17 5.68 -1.93
N TRP A 75 -6.42 5.83 -0.84
CA TRP A 75 -7.00 5.98 0.49
C TRP A 75 -6.50 7.29 1.09
N TYR A 76 -7.40 8.04 1.68
CA TYR A 76 -7.11 9.29 2.39
C TYR A 76 -7.69 9.24 3.78
N GLY A 77 -6.96 9.73 4.75
CA GLY A 77 -7.41 9.75 6.13
C GLY A 77 -6.27 10.07 7.06
N LYS A 78 -6.32 9.50 8.25
CA LYS A 78 -5.22 9.57 9.21
C LYS A 78 -5.12 8.25 9.93
N ILE A 79 -3.94 7.66 9.91
CA ILE A 79 -3.65 6.47 10.67
C ILE A 79 -2.25 6.63 11.26
N TYR A 80 -2.11 6.31 12.54
CA TYR A 80 -0.84 6.44 13.24
C TYR A 80 -0.16 5.08 13.29
N LEU A 81 1.02 5.00 12.71
CA LEU A 81 1.82 3.78 12.71
C LEU A 81 3.08 3.98 13.54
N THR A 82 3.45 2.95 14.26
CA THR A 82 4.63 2.94 15.12
C THR A 82 5.53 1.77 14.75
N GLU A 83 6.54 1.50 15.57
CA GLU A 83 7.49 0.42 15.32
C GLU A 83 6.79 -0.90 15.00
N ARG A 84 7.38 -1.69 14.12
CA ARG A 84 6.88 -2.98 13.62
C ARG A 84 5.69 -2.89 12.68
N HIS A 85 5.07 -1.71 12.54
CA HIS A 85 4.02 -1.53 11.56
C HIS A 85 4.63 -1.32 10.19
N ARG A 86 3.96 -1.83 9.17
CA ARG A 86 4.29 -1.55 7.77
C ARG A 86 3.01 -1.47 6.95
N ILE A 87 3.02 -0.61 5.97
CA ILE A 87 1.88 -0.45 5.05
C ILE A 87 1.92 -1.58 4.04
N MET A 88 0.76 -2.15 3.76
CA MET A 88 0.58 -3.29 2.89
C MET A 88 -0.39 -2.97 1.77
N GLY A 89 -0.14 -3.54 0.61
CA GLY A 89 -1.06 -3.54 -0.51
C GLY A 89 -1.21 -4.94 -1.09
N GLN A 90 -2.38 -5.22 -1.65
CA GLN A 90 -2.61 -6.49 -2.34
C GLN A 90 -3.47 -6.25 -3.58
N ILE A 91 -3.08 -6.84 -4.70
CA ILE A 91 -3.85 -6.77 -5.94
C ILE A 91 -4.22 -8.19 -6.34
N TYR A 92 -5.51 -8.42 -6.56
CA TYR A 92 -6.03 -9.70 -7.04
C TYR A 92 -5.95 -9.77 -8.56
N ASN A 93 -5.62 -10.97 -9.04
CA ASN A 93 -5.62 -11.31 -10.47
C ASN A 93 -4.84 -10.33 -11.35
N PRO A 94 -3.60 -9.99 -10.99
CA PRO A 94 -2.76 -9.19 -11.89
C PRO A 94 -2.46 -10.01 -13.14
N ALA A 95 -2.08 -9.35 -14.23
CA ALA A 95 -1.51 -10.06 -15.36
C ALA A 95 -0.02 -10.32 -15.08
N SER A 96 0.49 -11.46 -15.57
CA SER A 96 1.90 -11.79 -15.40
C SER A 96 2.77 -10.68 -15.99
N GLY A 97 3.74 -10.21 -15.23
CA GLY A 97 4.63 -9.14 -15.64
C GLY A 97 4.14 -7.73 -15.32
N ASP A 98 2.93 -7.58 -14.73
CA ASP A 98 2.45 -6.26 -14.33
C ASP A 98 3.39 -5.60 -13.33
N ASP A 99 3.67 -4.33 -13.55
CA ASP A 99 4.39 -3.49 -12.59
C ASP A 99 3.38 -2.87 -11.64
N VAL A 100 3.64 -3.03 -10.33
CA VAL A 100 2.78 -2.49 -9.29
C VAL A 100 3.56 -1.51 -8.43
N LEU A 101 2.84 -0.56 -7.84
CA LEU A 101 3.43 0.49 -7.03
C LEU A 101 2.56 0.76 -5.81
N LEU A 102 3.18 0.76 -4.64
CA LEU A 102 2.56 1.18 -3.40
C LEU A 102 3.29 2.43 -2.91
N VAL A 103 2.55 3.50 -2.65
CA VAL A 103 3.12 4.76 -2.19
C VAL A 103 2.28 5.30 -1.03
N ALA A 104 2.96 5.90 -0.06
CA ALA A 104 2.29 6.49 1.08
C ALA A 104 2.94 7.81 1.44
N ASN A 105 2.13 8.72 1.96
CA ASN A 105 2.56 10.05 2.39
C ASN A 105 1.95 10.38 3.73
N GLY A 106 2.65 11.15 4.50
CA GLY A 106 2.17 11.59 5.80
C GLY A 106 3.16 12.51 6.49
N ILE A 107 3.12 12.47 7.81
CA ILE A 107 3.93 13.32 8.67
C ILE A 107 4.65 12.45 9.68
N LEU A 108 5.96 12.68 9.79
CA LEU A 108 6.77 12.07 10.83
C LEU A 108 6.62 12.92 12.09
N LEU A 109 6.16 12.28 13.15
CA LEU A 109 6.02 12.93 14.45
C LEU A 109 7.30 12.73 15.26
N GLU A 110 7.73 13.79 15.90
CA GLU A 110 8.96 13.78 16.69
C GLU A 110 8.67 14.06 18.15
#